data_292516aa871649bc6aeec386f4a16573
#
_entry.id   292516aa871649bc6aeec386f4a16573
#
_cell.length_a   1.000
_cell.length_b   1.000
_cell.length_c   1.000
_cell.angle_alpha   90.00
_cell.angle_beta   90.00
_cell.angle_gamma   90.00
#
_symmetry.space_group_name_H-M   'P 1'
#
loop_
_entity.id
_entity.type
_entity.pdbx_description
1 polymer ?
#
loop_
_entity_poly.entity_id
_entity_poly.type
_entity_poly.pdbx_seq_one_letter_code
_entity_poly.pdbx_strand_id
1 'polypeptide(L)'
;MEKIGVNLKIPYLCRMDIQPIAHFESPLKSKFGIPRQSGLVEELRGRIVFEKPFRQPEAVRGLEDFDYLWLIWEFSEVKERRSKGVEEERRNLTVRPPRLGGNKRIGVFASRSPFRPNPLGLSCVKIDKVEEDRLLGPVIYVRGADLMDGTPIYDIKPYLTYADAHPEARSGFVDEKQWEPLHVEIPDKLAVKIPSRHFEALKATLAQDPRPAFHDDPERTYGMPFLNMDVRFRVKDNVLTVVDLVGAPKVGSRLVDDDAVETQQ
;
A
#
# COMPACT_ATOMS: atom_id res chain seq x y z
N MET A 1 -6.13 28.04 52.70
CA MET A 1 -5.18 27.30 51.89
C MET A 1 -5.60 27.46 50.42
N GLU A 2 -5.05 28.46 49.77
CA GLU A 2 -5.29 28.73 48.35
C GLU A 2 -4.55 27.72 47.51
N LYS A 3 -5.30 27.04 46.61
CA LYS A 3 -4.71 26.19 45.61
C LYS A 3 -4.08 27.07 44.51
N ILE A 4 -2.76 27.20 44.53
CA ILE A 4 -2.01 27.80 43.45
C ILE A 4 -2.12 26.86 42.23
N GLY A 5 -3.05 27.16 41.36
CA GLY A 5 -3.17 26.53 40.07
C GLY A 5 -2.00 26.96 39.17
N VAL A 6 -0.96 26.16 39.09
CA VAL A 6 0.12 26.39 38.12
C VAL A 6 -0.44 26.09 36.75
N ASN A 7 -0.85 27.13 36.03
CA ASN A 7 -1.25 27.06 34.63
C ASN A 7 0.04 26.99 33.79
N LEU A 8 0.61 25.78 33.71
CA LEU A 8 1.69 25.48 32.79
C LEU A 8 1.15 25.59 31.36
N LYS A 9 1.12 26.82 30.84
CA LYS A 9 1.12 27.02 29.38
C LYS A 9 2.44 26.44 28.88
N ILE A 10 2.41 25.20 28.38
CA ILE A 10 3.51 24.64 27.62
C ILE A 10 3.55 25.41 26.30
N PRO A 11 4.51 26.34 26.09
CA PRO A 11 4.51 27.25 24.92
C PRO A 11 4.99 26.56 23.64
N TYR A 12 5.17 25.23 23.64
CA TYR A 12 5.67 24.44 22.51
C TYR A 12 4.77 23.25 22.18
N LEU A 13 3.46 23.46 22.05
CA LEU A 13 2.70 22.64 21.11
C LEU A 13 2.96 23.23 19.72
N CYS A 14 4.13 22.96 19.18
CA CYS A 14 4.42 23.18 17.78
C CYS A 14 3.44 22.29 17.00
N ARG A 15 2.32 22.89 16.54
CA ARG A 15 1.40 22.20 15.61
C ARG A 15 2.19 22.01 14.32
N MET A 16 2.63 20.79 14.08
CA MET A 16 3.29 20.41 12.84
C MET A 16 2.20 20.21 11.78
N ASP A 17 2.09 21.13 10.85
CA ASP A 17 1.26 20.95 9.66
C ASP A 17 2.13 20.29 8.58
N ILE A 18 1.80 19.04 8.25
CA ILE A 18 2.44 18.30 7.17
C ILE A 18 1.52 18.29 5.93
N GLN A 19 2.10 18.49 4.76
CA GLN A 19 1.40 18.45 3.48
C GLN A 19 1.96 17.33 2.62
N PRO A 20 1.14 16.70 1.77
CA PRO A 20 1.64 15.72 0.82
C PRO A 20 2.69 16.35 -0.11
N ILE A 21 3.82 15.65 -0.26
CA ILE A 21 4.87 16.02 -1.22
C ILE A 21 4.70 15.30 -2.56
N ALA A 22 3.96 14.17 -2.55
CA ALA A 22 3.73 13.33 -3.71
C ALA A 22 2.46 12.51 -3.51
N HIS A 23 2.00 11.86 -4.57
CA HIS A 23 1.01 10.79 -4.53
C HIS A 23 1.55 9.52 -5.17
N PHE A 24 0.98 8.40 -4.78
CA PHE A 24 1.34 7.09 -5.30
C PHE A 24 0.38 6.67 -6.42
N GLU A 25 0.91 6.20 -7.53
CA GLU A 25 0.13 5.59 -8.60
C GLU A 25 0.35 4.07 -8.61
N SER A 26 -0.76 3.32 -8.61
CA SER A 26 -0.78 1.86 -8.41
C SER A 26 -1.83 1.18 -9.29
N PRO A 27 -1.63 -0.08 -9.67
CA PRO A 27 -2.68 -0.91 -10.26
C PRO A 27 -3.80 -1.25 -9.27
N LEU A 28 -3.58 -1.06 -7.95
CA LEU A 28 -4.53 -1.35 -6.88
C LEU A 28 -5.45 -0.15 -6.64
N LYS A 29 -6.69 -0.22 -7.14
CA LYS A 29 -7.66 0.89 -7.10
C LYS A 29 -8.55 0.88 -5.85
N SER A 30 -8.45 -0.13 -5.01
CA SER A 30 -9.21 -0.23 -3.76
C SER A 30 -8.39 -0.94 -2.69
N LYS A 31 -8.86 -0.87 -1.44
CA LYS A 31 -8.24 -1.58 -0.30
C LYS A 31 -8.25 -3.11 -0.45
N PHE A 32 -9.15 -3.65 -1.28
CA PHE A 32 -9.17 -5.08 -1.56
C PHE A 32 -8.02 -5.44 -2.49
N GLY A 33 -7.23 -6.43 -2.09
CA GLY A 33 -6.04 -6.86 -2.83
C GLY A 33 -4.75 -6.11 -2.47
N ILE A 34 -4.80 -5.05 -1.65
CA ILE A 34 -3.57 -4.45 -1.14
C ILE A 34 -2.84 -5.48 -0.27
N PRO A 35 -1.56 -5.79 -0.57
CA PRO A 35 -0.74 -6.63 0.28
C PRO A 35 -0.71 -6.11 1.72
N ARG A 36 -0.68 -7.00 2.70
CA ARG A 36 -0.73 -6.60 4.13
C ARG A 36 0.50 -5.84 4.59
N GLN A 37 1.60 -5.96 3.88
CA GLN A 37 2.86 -5.26 4.12
C GLN A 37 3.58 -5.07 2.78
N SER A 38 4.41 -4.05 2.70
CA SER A 38 5.36 -3.86 1.60
C SER A 38 6.34 -5.05 1.51
N GLY A 39 6.81 -5.33 0.29
CA GLY A 39 7.74 -6.41 0.00
C GLY A 39 7.11 -7.80 -0.14
N LEU A 40 5.82 -8.01 0.20
CA LEU A 40 5.15 -9.31 0.06
C LEU A 40 4.84 -9.67 -1.40
N VAL A 41 4.70 -8.69 -2.27
CA VAL A 41 4.44 -8.85 -3.71
C VAL A 41 5.44 -7.97 -4.46
N GLU A 42 6.63 -8.48 -4.70
CA GLU A 42 7.72 -7.71 -5.33
C GLU A 42 7.40 -7.35 -6.79
N GLU A 43 6.54 -8.11 -7.44
CA GLU A 43 6.10 -7.89 -8.82
C GLU A 43 5.16 -6.67 -8.97
N LEU A 44 4.55 -6.21 -7.88
CA LEU A 44 3.74 -4.99 -7.89
C LEU A 44 4.62 -3.78 -8.16
N ARG A 45 4.39 -3.17 -9.31
CA ARG A 45 5.04 -1.92 -9.71
C ARG A 45 4.10 -0.75 -9.48
N GLY A 46 4.67 0.34 -9.00
CA GLY A 46 3.99 1.62 -8.86
C GLY A 46 4.99 2.76 -9.05
N ARG A 47 4.47 3.98 -9.02
CA ARG A 47 5.31 5.16 -9.15
C ARG A 47 4.90 6.26 -8.18
N ILE A 48 5.87 7.03 -7.77
CA ILE A 48 5.73 8.19 -6.91
C ILE A 48 5.81 9.41 -7.80
N VAL A 49 4.73 10.19 -7.85
CA VAL A 49 4.60 11.40 -8.63
C VAL A 49 4.54 12.59 -7.69
N PHE A 50 5.53 13.46 -7.77
CA PHE A 50 5.62 14.62 -6.88
C PHE A 50 4.54 15.65 -7.17
N GLU A 51 4.12 16.36 -6.13
CA GLU A 51 3.28 17.55 -6.26
C GLU A 51 4.08 18.71 -6.87
N LYS A 52 3.40 19.62 -7.58
CA LYS A 52 4.03 20.68 -8.38
C LYS A 52 5.18 21.43 -7.68
N PRO A 53 5.07 21.82 -6.38
CA PRO A 53 6.15 22.55 -5.70
C PRO A 53 7.44 21.75 -5.54
N PHE A 54 7.36 20.41 -5.62
CA PHE A 54 8.47 19.50 -5.34
C PHE A 54 9.03 18.79 -6.59
N ARG A 55 8.58 19.18 -7.79
CA ARG A 55 9.01 18.63 -9.09
C ARG A 55 10.36 19.20 -9.55
N GLN A 56 11.36 19.09 -8.70
CA GLN A 56 12.70 19.62 -8.96
C GLN A 56 13.70 18.45 -8.98
N PRO A 57 14.51 18.28 -10.05
CA PRO A 57 15.49 17.20 -10.15
C PRO A 57 16.46 17.14 -8.96
N GLU A 58 16.74 18.30 -8.37
CA GLU A 58 17.60 18.41 -7.19
C GLU A 58 17.06 17.64 -5.98
N ALA A 59 15.75 17.49 -5.86
CA ALA A 59 15.12 16.82 -4.73
C ALA A 59 15.40 15.31 -4.70
N VAL A 60 15.68 14.71 -5.85
CA VAL A 60 15.93 13.26 -5.98
C VAL A 60 17.40 12.94 -6.33
N ARG A 61 18.26 13.95 -6.40
CA ARG A 61 19.67 13.77 -6.76
C ARG A 61 20.37 12.83 -5.78
N GLY A 62 21.01 11.77 -6.29
CA GLY A 62 21.69 10.74 -5.50
C GLY A 62 20.77 9.64 -4.98
N LEU A 63 19.47 9.68 -5.32
CA LEU A 63 18.54 8.62 -4.90
C LEU A 63 18.75 7.32 -5.69
N GLU A 64 19.31 7.41 -6.87
CA GLU A 64 19.70 6.30 -7.73
C GLU A 64 20.79 5.39 -7.11
N ASP A 65 21.50 5.87 -6.09
CA ASP A 65 22.53 5.09 -5.37
C ASP A 65 21.92 4.19 -4.27
N PHE A 66 20.60 4.26 -4.04
CA PHE A 66 19.92 3.47 -3.04
C PHE A 66 19.00 2.42 -3.66
N ASP A 67 18.94 1.23 -3.05
CA ASP A 67 18.05 0.15 -3.49
C ASP A 67 16.65 0.27 -2.93
N TYR A 68 16.48 0.88 -1.76
CA TYR A 68 15.21 0.95 -1.03
C TYR A 68 14.93 2.31 -0.44
N LEU A 69 13.61 2.61 -0.29
CA LEU A 69 13.06 3.81 0.33
C LEU A 69 12.11 3.46 1.47
N TRP A 70 12.10 4.30 2.50
CA TRP A 70 10.97 4.45 3.40
C TRP A 70 10.00 5.50 2.86
N LEU A 71 8.72 5.13 2.78
CA LEU A 71 7.60 6.03 2.46
C LEU A 71 6.79 6.28 3.72
N ILE A 72 6.56 7.56 4.06
CA ILE A 72 5.62 7.99 5.08
C ILE A 72 4.39 8.52 4.36
N TRP A 73 3.24 7.87 4.58
CA TRP A 73 2.02 8.11 3.82
C TRP A 73 0.77 8.06 4.70
N GLU A 74 -0.40 8.40 4.17
CA GLU A 74 -1.65 8.45 4.94
C GLU A 74 -2.66 7.42 4.45
N PHE A 75 -3.34 6.76 5.39
CA PHE A 75 -4.53 5.96 5.12
C PHE A 75 -5.72 6.88 4.80
N SER A 76 -5.84 7.32 3.55
CA SER A 76 -6.80 8.33 3.08
C SER A 76 -8.26 7.93 3.33
N GLU A 77 -8.64 6.67 3.11
CA GLU A 77 -10.00 6.17 3.39
C GLU A 77 -10.40 6.28 4.88
N VAL A 78 -9.45 6.15 5.81
CA VAL A 78 -9.71 6.33 7.24
C VAL A 78 -9.96 7.79 7.58
N LYS A 79 -9.23 8.70 6.95
CA LYS A 79 -9.41 10.14 7.11
C LYS A 79 -10.79 10.59 6.65
N GLU A 80 -11.25 10.11 5.50
CA GLU A 80 -12.59 10.41 4.99
C GLU A 80 -13.71 9.92 5.91
N ARG A 81 -13.57 8.74 6.50
CA ARG A 81 -14.53 8.24 7.49
C ARG A 81 -14.59 9.11 8.73
N ARG A 82 -13.45 9.58 9.21
CA ARG A 82 -13.34 10.46 10.38
C ARG A 82 -13.93 11.84 10.13
N SER A 83 -13.76 12.40 8.94
CA SER A 83 -14.35 13.70 8.57
C SER A 83 -15.87 13.65 8.52
N LYS A 84 -16.46 12.46 8.32
CA LYS A 84 -17.92 12.21 8.31
C LYS A 84 -18.53 11.97 9.69
N GLY A 85 -17.83 12.30 10.78
CA GLY A 85 -18.43 12.37 12.13
C GLY A 85 -18.24 11.15 13.03
N VAL A 86 -17.34 10.22 12.70
CA VAL A 86 -17.04 9.06 13.56
C VAL A 86 -15.95 9.41 14.58
N GLU A 87 -16.22 10.36 15.47
CA GLU A 87 -15.27 10.76 16.55
C GLU A 87 -15.02 9.64 17.58
N GLU A 88 -15.93 8.68 17.74
CA GLU A 88 -15.78 7.57 18.68
C GLU A 88 -14.58 6.67 18.38
N GLU A 89 -14.16 6.54 17.12
CA GLU A 89 -13.00 5.75 16.75
C GLU A 89 -11.66 6.32 17.27
N ARG A 90 -11.58 7.62 17.55
CA ARG A 90 -10.37 8.26 18.13
C ARG A 90 -10.09 7.80 19.56
N ARG A 91 -11.09 7.34 20.29
CA ARG A 91 -10.96 6.93 21.70
C ARG A 91 -10.63 5.44 21.87
N ASN A 92 -10.83 4.64 20.84
CA ASN A 92 -10.55 3.21 20.94
C ASN A 92 -9.10 2.91 20.56
N LEU A 93 -8.24 2.80 21.57
CA LEU A 93 -6.81 2.52 21.41
C LEU A 93 -6.51 1.01 21.31
N THR A 94 -7.50 0.19 20.97
CA THR A 94 -7.34 -1.24 20.77
C THR A 94 -7.91 -1.69 19.43
N VAL A 95 -7.27 -2.67 18.81
CA VAL A 95 -7.68 -3.26 17.52
C VAL A 95 -7.75 -4.78 17.62
N ARG A 96 -8.41 -5.40 16.64
CA ARG A 96 -8.52 -6.85 16.49
C ARG A 96 -7.80 -7.28 15.23
N PRO A 97 -6.51 -7.66 15.29
CA PRO A 97 -5.78 -8.09 14.11
C PRO A 97 -6.39 -9.35 13.51
N PRO A 98 -6.60 -9.42 12.19
CA PRO A 98 -7.10 -10.63 11.52
C PRO A 98 -6.23 -11.87 11.79
N ARG A 99 -4.91 -11.71 11.86
CA ARG A 99 -3.98 -12.81 12.18
C ARG A 99 -4.22 -13.47 13.53
N LEU A 100 -4.82 -12.75 14.50
CA LEU A 100 -5.21 -13.30 15.81
C LEU A 100 -6.64 -13.86 15.82
N GLY A 101 -7.20 -14.19 14.65
CA GLY A 101 -8.57 -14.72 14.53
C GLY A 101 -9.67 -13.70 14.81
N GLY A 102 -9.33 -12.40 14.94
CA GLY A 102 -10.29 -11.32 15.17
C GLY A 102 -10.93 -11.26 16.56
N ASN A 103 -10.65 -12.22 17.44
CA ASN A 103 -11.23 -12.30 18.78
C ASN A 103 -10.35 -11.64 19.86
N LYS A 104 -9.03 -11.66 19.66
CA LYS A 104 -8.08 -11.06 20.61
C LYS A 104 -7.87 -9.57 20.29
N ARG A 105 -8.00 -8.72 21.31
CA ARG A 105 -7.69 -7.29 21.22
C ARG A 105 -6.26 -7.04 21.63
N ILE A 106 -5.59 -6.15 20.90
CA ILE A 106 -4.26 -5.64 21.24
C ILE A 106 -4.25 -4.11 21.19
N GLY A 107 -3.27 -3.48 21.82
CA GLY A 107 -3.07 -2.04 21.71
C GLY A 107 -2.80 -1.63 20.26
N VAL A 108 -3.34 -0.49 19.84
CA VAL A 108 -3.19 0.01 18.46
C VAL A 108 -1.71 0.22 18.10
N PHE A 109 -0.88 0.62 19.06
CA PHE A 109 0.56 0.83 18.86
C PHE A 109 1.38 -0.46 18.79
N ALA A 110 0.80 -1.59 19.23
CA ALA A 110 1.35 -2.92 19.00
C ALA A 110 0.91 -3.52 17.66
N SER A 111 0.39 -2.72 16.74
CA SER A 111 -0.09 -3.14 15.42
C SER A 111 0.25 -2.10 14.34
N ARG A 112 0.11 -2.50 13.09
CA ARG A 112 0.17 -1.62 11.91
C ARG A 112 -1.22 -1.30 11.35
N SER A 113 -2.25 -1.33 12.22
CA SER A 113 -3.62 -1.02 11.85
C SER A 113 -3.77 0.43 11.36
N PRO A 114 -4.58 0.69 10.31
CA PRO A 114 -4.93 2.04 9.86
C PRO A 114 -5.77 2.82 10.88
N PHE A 115 -6.47 2.12 11.79
CA PHE A 115 -7.32 2.72 12.84
C PHE A 115 -6.50 3.20 14.03
N ARG A 116 -5.57 4.12 13.79
CA ARG A 116 -4.65 4.70 14.78
C ARG A 116 -4.85 6.22 14.89
N PRO A 117 -4.45 6.87 16.01
CA PRO A 117 -4.69 8.31 16.21
C PRO A 117 -4.24 9.19 15.05
N ASN A 118 -3.04 8.95 14.53
CA ASN A 118 -2.55 9.52 13.28
C ASN A 118 -2.55 8.39 12.24
N PRO A 119 -3.40 8.44 11.21
CA PRO A 119 -3.53 7.36 10.24
C PRO A 119 -2.36 7.36 9.24
N LEU A 120 -1.13 7.35 9.76
CA LEU A 120 0.10 7.30 8.96
C LEU A 120 0.55 5.86 8.77
N GLY A 121 0.95 5.55 7.56
CA GLY A 121 1.62 4.32 7.15
C GLY A 121 3.12 4.53 6.99
N LEU A 122 3.88 3.45 7.09
CA LEU A 122 5.31 3.40 6.85
C LEU A 122 5.59 2.13 6.03
N SER A 123 6.12 2.30 4.83
CA SER A 123 6.41 1.20 3.92
C SER A 123 7.83 1.30 3.38
N CYS A 124 8.56 0.19 3.43
CA CYS A 124 9.85 0.06 2.77
C CYS A 124 9.60 -0.52 1.37
N VAL A 125 10.00 0.19 0.33
CA VAL A 125 9.79 -0.20 -1.07
C VAL A 125 11.12 -0.23 -1.83
N LYS A 126 11.22 -1.13 -2.80
CA LYS A 126 12.41 -1.23 -3.65
C LYS A 126 12.36 -0.18 -4.76
N ILE A 127 13.45 0.53 -4.97
CA ILE A 127 13.60 1.42 -6.12
C ILE A 127 13.79 0.56 -7.37
N ASP A 128 12.99 0.81 -8.40
CA ASP A 128 13.19 0.21 -9.74
C ASP A 128 14.04 1.14 -10.61
N LYS A 129 13.67 2.43 -10.64
CA LYS A 129 14.40 3.50 -11.33
C LYS A 129 13.91 4.87 -10.88
N VAL A 130 14.73 5.90 -11.15
CA VAL A 130 14.37 7.31 -11.05
C VAL A 130 14.50 7.92 -12.44
N GLU A 131 13.46 8.56 -12.95
CA GLU A 131 13.44 9.14 -14.30
C GLU A 131 12.87 10.55 -14.28
N GLU A 132 13.35 11.38 -15.20
CA GLU A 132 12.82 12.72 -15.42
C GLU A 132 11.72 12.65 -16.50
N ASP A 133 10.50 12.99 -16.12
CA ASP A 133 9.35 13.11 -17.03
C ASP A 133 9.18 14.59 -17.45
N ARG A 134 8.87 14.85 -18.73
CA ARG A 134 8.74 16.21 -19.27
C ARG A 134 7.60 17.03 -18.64
N LEU A 135 6.56 16.37 -18.14
CA LEU A 135 5.37 17.02 -17.58
C LEU A 135 5.31 16.91 -16.06
N LEU A 136 5.80 15.79 -15.52
CA LEU A 136 5.70 15.45 -14.11
C LEU A 136 6.95 15.81 -13.31
N GLY A 137 8.08 16.14 -13.99
CA GLY A 137 9.39 16.27 -13.36
C GLY A 137 9.93 14.90 -12.94
N PRO A 138 10.73 14.80 -11.87
CA PRO A 138 11.27 13.53 -11.42
C PRO A 138 10.15 12.58 -10.98
N VAL A 139 10.23 11.32 -11.41
CA VAL A 139 9.32 10.23 -11.04
C VAL A 139 10.15 9.07 -10.50
N ILE A 140 9.74 8.53 -9.36
CA ILE A 140 10.40 7.37 -8.76
C ILE A 140 9.53 6.14 -9.02
N TYR A 141 10.04 5.18 -9.76
CA TYR A 141 9.40 3.89 -9.97
C TYR A 141 9.85 2.92 -8.88
N VAL A 142 8.88 2.22 -8.28
CA VAL A 142 9.13 1.32 -7.16
C VAL A 142 8.42 -0.01 -7.32
N ARG A 143 8.89 -1.00 -6.57
CA ARG A 143 8.30 -2.35 -6.47
C ARG A 143 7.93 -2.69 -5.04
N GLY A 144 6.97 -3.60 -4.90
CA GLY A 144 6.59 -4.17 -3.62
C GLY A 144 5.83 -3.22 -2.70
N ALA A 145 5.24 -2.15 -3.22
CA ALA A 145 4.46 -1.23 -2.41
C ALA A 145 3.09 -1.81 -2.02
N ASP A 146 2.68 -1.52 -0.79
CA ASP A 146 1.38 -1.87 -0.21
C ASP A 146 0.45 -0.64 -0.14
N LEU A 147 0.49 0.20 -1.19
CA LEU A 147 -0.23 1.45 -1.29
C LEU A 147 -1.31 1.37 -2.38
N MET A 148 -2.46 1.96 -2.07
CA MET A 148 -3.54 2.18 -3.03
C MET A 148 -3.19 3.32 -3.97
N ASP A 149 -3.76 3.28 -5.18
CA ASP A 149 -3.72 4.39 -6.12
C ASP A 149 -4.23 5.70 -5.50
N GLY A 150 -3.54 6.81 -5.76
CA GLY A 150 -3.85 8.12 -5.21
C GLY A 150 -3.45 8.32 -3.74
N THR A 151 -2.74 7.37 -3.12
CA THR A 151 -2.29 7.52 -1.72
C THR A 151 -1.33 8.70 -1.57
N PRO A 152 -1.62 9.66 -0.66
CA PRO A 152 -0.74 10.80 -0.41
C PRO A 152 0.52 10.37 0.34
N ILE A 153 1.67 10.83 -0.13
CA ILE A 153 3.00 10.61 0.48
C ILE A 153 3.46 11.93 1.10
N TYR A 154 3.87 11.86 2.37
CA TYR A 154 4.28 13.03 3.16
C TYR A 154 5.79 13.17 3.28
N ASP A 155 6.53 12.05 3.20
CA ASP A 155 8.00 12.09 3.26
C ASP A 155 8.59 10.82 2.64
N ILE A 156 9.82 10.94 2.15
CA ILE A 156 10.60 9.87 1.55
C ILE A 156 11.99 9.91 2.18
N LYS A 157 12.47 8.75 2.64
CA LYS A 157 13.82 8.61 3.19
C LYS A 157 14.52 7.40 2.58
N PRO A 158 15.84 7.47 2.31
CA PRO A 158 16.58 6.30 1.90
C PRO A 158 16.63 5.26 3.02
N TYR A 159 16.60 3.98 2.65
CA TYR A 159 16.83 2.88 3.57
C TYR A 159 18.35 2.70 3.80
N LEU A 160 18.74 2.58 5.06
CA LEU A 160 20.14 2.43 5.46
C LEU A 160 20.32 1.09 6.18
N THR A 161 20.95 0.12 5.52
CA THR A 161 21.08 -1.26 6.05
C THR A 161 21.64 -1.30 7.47
N TYR A 162 22.66 -0.50 7.76
CA TYR A 162 23.30 -0.51 9.08
C TYR A 162 22.42 0.03 10.22
N ALA A 163 21.41 0.85 9.88
CA ALA A 163 20.50 1.47 10.84
C ALA A 163 19.11 0.81 10.88
N ASP A 164 18.64 0.31 9.74
CA ASP A 164 17.25 -0.14 9.58
C ASP A 164 17.08 -1.66 9.65
N ALA A 165 18.16 -2.44 9.43
CA ALA A 165 18.08 -3.90 9.42
C ALA A 165 18.31 -4.51 10.81
N HIS A 166 17.30 -5.22 11.32
CA HIS A 166 17.34 -5.97 12.59
C HIS A 166 16.77 -7.38 12.37
N PRO A 167 17.47 -8.27 11.66
CA PRO A 167 16.93 -9.58 11.26
C PRO A 167 16.61 -10.50 12.44
N GLU A 168 17.26 -10.32 13.60
CA GLU A 168 17.03 -11.08 14.84
C GLU A 168 15.90 -10.50 15.70
N ALA A 169 15.26 -9.39 15.30
CA ALA A 169 14.22 -8.77 16.10
C ALA A 169 12.95 -9.63 16.14
N ARG A 170 12.37 -9.79 17.32
CA ARG A 170 11.08 -10.47 17.48
C ARG A 170 9.95 -9.62 16.93
N SER A 171 9.02 -10.25 16.20
CA SER A 171 7.86 -9.58 15.58
C SER A 171 6.56 -9.76 16.37
N GLY A 172 6.65 -10.20 17.63
CA GLY A 172 5.50 -10.37 18.53
C GLY A 172 4.49 -11.38 18.00
N PHE A 173 3.19 -11.06 18.02
CA PHE A 173 2.13 -11.97 17.59
C PHE A 173 2.20 -12.36 16.09
N VAL A 174 3.00 -11.69 15.30
CA VAL A 174 3.19 -12.01 13.87
C VAL A 174 3.98 -13.30 13.71
N ASP A 175 4.87 -13.61 14.67
CA ASP A 175 5.69 -14.83 14.69
C ASP A 175 4.89 -16.07 15.11
N GLU A 176 3.71 -15.88 15.78
CA GLU A 176 2.90 -17.00 16.31
C GLU A 176 2.25 -17.84 15.21
N LYS A 177 2.03 -17.28 14.02
CA LYS A 177 1.34 -17.96 12.92
C LYS A 177 2.01 -17.68 11.58
N GLN A 178 2.57 -18.73 11.00
CA GLN A 178 3.04 -18.68 9.62
C GLN A 178 1.82 -18.51 8.69
N TRP A 179 2.00 -17.68 7.69
CA TRP A 179 1.01 -17.46 6.64
C TRP A 179 1.53 -18.11 5.36
N GLU A 180 0.70 -18.94 4.75
CA GLU A 180 1.01 -19.58 3.48
C GLU A 180 0.21 -18.92 2.36
N PRO A 181 0.84 -18.59 1.22
CA PRO A 181 0.15 -18.06 0.07
C PRO A 181 -0.81 -19.11 -0.53
N LEU A 182 -1.93 -18.63 -1.09
CA LEU A 182 -2.84 -19.49 -1.85
C LEU A 182 -2.18 -19.92 -3.17
N HIS A 183 -2.52 -21.14 -3.61
CA HIS A 183 -2.27 -21.53 -5.00
C HIS A 183 -3.24 -20.79 -5.91
N VAL A 184 -2.74 -20.12 -6.97
CA VAL A 184 -3.56 -19.30 -7.86
C VAL A 184 -3.63 -19.91 -9.24
N GLU A 185 -4.86 -20.16 -9.68
CA GLU A 185 -5.20 -20.66 -11.02
C GLU A 185 -5.89 -19.58 -11.83
N ILE A 186 -5.32 -19.24 -12.98
CA ILE A 186 -5.91 -18.31 -13.94
C ILE A 186 -6.08 -19.09 -15.26
N PRO A 187 -7.32 -19.42 -15.68
CA PRO A 187 -7.56 -20.11 -16.93
C PRO A 187 -6.99 -19.37 -18.13
N ASP A 188 -6.40 -20.07 -19.10
CA ASP A 188 -5.73 -19.49 -20.29
C ASP A 188 -6.60 -18.47 -21.03
N LYS A 189 -7.91 -18.75 -21.17
CA LYS A 189 -8.90 -17.85 -21.80
C LYS A 189 -9.04 -16.51 -21.08
N LEU A 190 -8.69 -16.43 -19.78
CA LEU A 190 -8.68 -15.21 -18.99
C LEU A 190 -7.27 -14.61 -18.94
N ALA A 191 -6.24 -15.44 -18.88
CA ALA A 191 -4.84 -15.00 -18.84
C ALA A 191 -4.49 -14.08 -20.01
N VAL A 192 -4.97 -14.39 -21.23
CA VAL A 192 -4.74 -13.58 -22.44
C VAL A 192 -5.36 -12.17 -22.39
N LYS A 193 -6.30 -11.93 -21.47
CA LYS A 193 -6.92 -10.61 -21.27
C LYS A 193 -6.14 -9.72 -20.31
N ILE A 194 -5.18 -10.28 -19.59
CA ILE A 194 -4.35 -9.56 -18.63
C ILE A 194 -3.10 -9.08 -19.36
N PRO A 195 -2.76 -7.76 -19.30
CA PRO A 195 -1.51 -7.29 -19.88
C PRO A 195 -0.32 -8.07 -19.31
N SER A 196 0.57 -8.58 -20.16
CA SER A 196 1.66 -9.49 -19.77
C SER A 196 2.53 -8.96 -18.64
N ARG A 197 2.82 -7.66 -18.67
CA ARG A 197 3.60 -6.96 -17.63
C ARG A 197 2.96 -6.97 -16.23
N HIS A 198 1.65 -7.21 -16.13
CA HIS A 198 0.89 -7.22 -14.88
C HIS A 198 0.44 -8.62 -14.45
N PHE A 199 0.70 -9.64 -15.25
CA PHE A 199 0.22 -10.99 -14.99
C PHE A 199 0.78 -11.56 -13.69
N GLU A 200 2.10 -11.53 -13.51
CA GLU A 200 2.75 -12.02 -12.30
C GLU A 200 2.37 -11.19 -11.07
N ALA A 201 2.26 -9.87 -11.21
CA ALA A 201 1.82 -9.00 -10.14
C ALA A 201 0.38 -9.32 -9.67
N LEU A 202 -0.54 -9.55 -10.61
CA LEU A 202 -1.90 -9.96 -10.28
C LEU A 202 -1.92 -11.33 -9.60
N LYS A 203 -1.20 -12.32 -10.15
CA LYS A 203 -1.12 -13.67 -9.58
C LYS A 203 -0.56 -13.66 -8.16
N ALA A 204 0.56 -12.96 -7.94
CA ALA A 204 1.17 -12.82 -6.62
C ALA A 204 0.27 -12.05 -5.64
N THR A 205 -0.47 -11.03 -6.11
CA THR A 205 -1.46 -10.31 -5.29
C THR A 205 -2.61 -11.22 -4.85
N LEU A 206 -3.15 -12.02 -5.76
CA LEU A 206 -4.22 -12.98 -5.45
C LEU A 206 -3.74 -14.05 -4.47
N ALA A 207 -2.48 -14.48 -4.57
CA ALA A 207 -1.88 -15.44 -3.64
C ALA A 207 -1.85 -14.92 -2.18
N GLN A 208 -1.92 -13.59 -1.97
CA GLN A 208 -1.99 -12.98 -0.64
C GLN A 208 -3.36 -13.11 0.05
N ASP A 209 -4.30 -13.87 -0.51
CA ASP A 209 -5.66 -14.05 -0.04
C ASP A 209 -6.39 -12.71 0.22
N PRO A 210 -6.91 -12.06 -0.83
CA PRO A 210 -7.59 -10.76 -0.70
C PRO A 210 -8.98 -10.85 -0.06
N ARG A 211 -9.45 -12.04 0.34
CA ARG A 211 -10.74 -12.20 1.01
C ARG A 211 -10.78 -11.46 2.35
N PRO A 212 -11.96 -10.97 2.78
CA PRO A 212 -12.16 -10.56 4.17
C PRO A 212 -11.85 -11.71 5.13
N ALA A 213 -11.12 -11.45 6.20
CA ALA A 213 -10.48 -12.42 7.10
C ALA A 213 -11.40 -13.48 7.74
N PHE A 214 -12.72 -13.35 7.61
CA PHE A 214 -13.73 -14.24 8.25
C PHE A 214 -14.68 -14.87 7.23
N HIS A 215 -14.34 -14.80 5.94
CA HIS A 215 -15.13 -15.40 4.89
C HIS A 215 -14.49 -16.70 4.44
N ASP A 216 -15.14 -17.81 4.72
CA ASP A 216 -14.74 -19.15 4.31
C ASP A 216 -15.93 -19.88 3.62
N ASP A 217 -16.43 -19.28 2.55
CA ASP A 217 -17.50 -19.83 1.72
C ASP A 217 -16.91 -20.17 0.35
N PRO A 218 -16.75 -21.48 0.02
CA PRO A 218 -16.13 -21.92 -1.23
C PRO A 218 -16.98 -21.60 -2.48
N GLU A 219 -18.29 -21.41 -2.31
CA GLU A 219 -19.20 -21.10 -3.43
C GLU A 219 -19.30 -19.59 -3.69
N ARG A 220 -18.80 -18.78 -2.77
CA ARG A 220 -18.86 -17.33 -2.89
C ARG A 220 -17.88 -16.83 -3.93
N THR A 221 -18.35 -15.97 -4.84
CA THR A 221 -17.52 -15.22 -5.77
C THR A 221 -17.16 -13.87 -5.18
N TYR A 222 -15.86 -13.59 -5.10
CA TYR A 222 -15.30 -12.31 -4.66
C TYR A 222 -14.88 -11.48 -5.86
N GLY A 223 -14.86 -10.16 -5.71
CA GLY A 223 -14.36 -9.21 -6.70
C GLY A 223 -13.22 -8.37 -6.15
N MET A 224 -12.19 -8.18 -6.95
CA MET A 224 -11.03 -7.33 -6.63
C MET A 224 -10.73 -6.41 -7.81
N PRO A 225 -10.85 -5.10 -7.64
CA PRO A 225 -10.40 -4.15 -8.66
C PRO A 225 -8.88 -4.21 -8.83
N PHE A 226 -8.43 -4.44 -10.06
CA PHE A 226 -7.03 -4.42 -10.44
C PHE A 226 -6.89 -3.76 -11.81
N LEU A 227 -6.08 -2.70 -11.92
CA LEU A 227 -6.09 -1.84 -13.09
C LEU A 227 -7.51 -1.30 -13.37
N ASN A 228 -8.01 -1.55 -14.58
CA ASN A 228 -9.36 -1.19 -15.01
C ASN A 228 -10.29 -2.42 -15.07
N MET A 229 -9.93 -3.50 -14.36
CA MET A 229 -10.68 -4.75 -14.35
C MET A 229 -11.22 -5.06 -12.96
N ASP A 230 -12.38 -5.70 -12.88
CA ASP A 230 -12.85 -6.40 -11.69
C ASP A 230 -12.53 -7.88 -11.84
N VAL A 231 -11.53 -8.33 -11.07
CA VAL A 231 -11.06 -9.73 -11.06
C VAL A 231 -11.97 -10.53 -10.14
N ARG A 232 -12.77 -11.43 -10.71
CA ARG A 232 -13.68 -12.29 -9.97
C ARG A 232 -13.05 -13.65 -9.72
N PHE A 233 -13.10 -14.11 -8.48
CA PHE A 233 -12.46 -15.35 -8.08
C PHE A 233 -13.25 -16.08 -6.97
N ARG A 234 -12.97 -17.37 -6.82
CA ARG A 234 -13.42 -18.23 -5.72
C ARG A 234 -12.22 -18.87 -5.05
N VAL A 235 -12.38 -19.26 -3.79
CA VAL A 235 -11.31 -19.95 -3.05
C VAL A 235 -11.88 -21.21 -2.43
N LYS A 236 -11.24 -22.35 -2.73
CA LYS A 236 -11.57 -23.64 -2.18
C LYS A 236 -10.28 -24.43 -1.93
N ASP A 237 -10.18 -25.08 -0.77
CA ASP A 237 -9.05 -25.98 -0.43
C ASP A 237 -7.66 -25.35 -0.69
N ASN A 238 -7.46 -24.11 -0.25
CA ASN A 238 -6.23 -23.31 -0.45
C ASN A 238 -5.90 -22.98 -1.93
N VAL A 239 -6.86 -23.20 -2.85
CA VAL A 239 -6.74 -22.83 -4.27
C VAL A 239 -7.67 -21.66 -4.57
N LEU A 240 -7.10 -20.59 -5.12
CA LEU A 240 -7.85 -19.44 -5.65
C LEU A 240 -7.96 -19.60 -7.17
N THR A 241 -9.18 -19.72 -7.67
CA THR A 241 -9.45 -19.83 -9.11
C THR A 241 -10.11 -18.54 -9.61
N VAL A 242 -9.51 -17.88 -10.60
CA VAL A 242 -10.12 -16.75 -11.29
C VAL A 242 -11.22 -17.25 -12.21
N VAL A 243 -12.45 -16.77 -12.00
CA VAL A 243 -13.64 -17.21 -12.74
C VAL A 243 -14.07 -16.24 -13.83
N ASP A 244 -13.78 -14.94 -13.67
CA ASP A 244 -14.12 -13.91 -14.65
C ASP A 244 -13.23 -12.67 -14.52
N LEU A 245 -13.13 -11.88 -15.59
CA LEU A 245 -12.50 -10.55 -15.65
C LEU A 245 -13.49 -9.60 -16.31
N VAL A 246 -14.12 -8.75 -15.51
CA VAL A 246 -15.14 -7.79 -15.96
C VAL A 246 -14.48 -6.43 -16.20
N GLY A 247 -14.83 -5.76 -17.28
CA GLY A 247 -14.29 -4.44 -17.60
C GLY A 247 -12.85 -4.52 -18.11
N ALA A 248 -12.59 -5.43 -19.10
CA ALA A 248 -11.28 -5.44 -19.76
C ALA A 248 -10.89 -4.01 -20.18
N PRO A 249 -9.62 -3.60 -20.06
CA PRO A 249 -9.18 -2.26 -20.40
C PRO A 249 -9.66 -1.94 -21.82
N LYS A 250 -10.35 -0.80 -21.98
CA LYS A 250 -10.61 -0.27 -23.32
C LYS A 250 -9.25 -0.03 -23.95
N VAL A 251 -8.97 -0.67 -25.06
CA VAL A 251 -7.80 -0.37 -25.89
C VAL A 251 -7.82 1.14 -26.13
N GLY A 252 -6.87 1.88 -25.54
CA GLY A 252 -6.80 3.34 -25.65
C GLY A 252 -7.02 4.14 -24.36
N SER A 253 -7.36 3.54 -23.20
CA SER A 253 -7.26 4.26 -21.92
C SER A 253 -5.79 4.30 -21.52
N ARG A 254 -5.17 5.47 -21.53
CA ARG A 254 -3.80 5.74 -21.11
C ARG A 254 -3.60 5.29 -19.64
N LEU A 255 -3.24 4.04 -19.45
CA LEU A 255 -2.15 3.75 -18.51
C LEU A 255 -0.93 4.15 -19.32
N VAL A 256 -0.25 5.19 -18.89
CA VAL A 256 0.88 5.75 -19.59
C VAL A 256 1.84 4.64 -19.94
N ASP A 257 1.93 4.32 -21.23
CA ASP A 257 2.96 3.47 -21.81
C ASP A 257 4.25 4.29 -21.85
N ASP A 258 4.93 4.44 -20.71
CA ASP A 258 6.23 5.11 -20.63
C ASP A 258 7.38 4.25 -21.16
N ASP A 259 7.11 3.04 -21.65
CA ASP A 259 8.11 2.15 -22.27
C ASP A 259 8.17 2.26 -23.82
N ALA A 260 7.54 3.29 -24.43
CA ALA A 260 7.53 3.47 -25.89
C ALA A 260 8.60 4.46 -26.40
N VAL A 261 9.78 4.50 -25.79
CA VAL A 261 10.93 5.26 -26.33
C VAL A 261 12.18 4.39 -26.39
N GLU A 262 12.06 3.20 -26.99
CA GLU A 262 13.20 2.51 -27.57
C GLU A 262 12.73 1.76 -28.82
N THR A 263 12.65 2.42 -29.95
CA THR A 263 13.01 1.93 -31.29
C THR A 263 12.50 2.91 -32.35
N GLN A 264 13.29 3.94 -32.61
CA GLN A 264 13.46 4.51 -33.96
C GLN A 264 14.74 5.35 -33.95
N GLN A 265 15.81 4.73 -34.38
CA GLN A 265 16.88 5.39 -35.13
C GLN A 265 16.57 5.24 -36.60
#